data_9840dfde069cefa48d8253c00949020f
#
_entry.id   9840dfde069cefa48d8253c00949020f
#
_cell.length_a   1.000
_cell.length_b   1.000
_cell.length_c   1.000
_cell.angle_alpha   90.00
_cell.angle_beta   90.00
_cell.angle_gamma   90.00
#
_symmetry.space_group_name_H-M   'P 1'
#
loop_
_entity.id
_entity.type
_entity.pdbx_description
1 polymer ?
#
loop_
_entity_poly.entity_id
_entity_poly.type
_entity_poly.pdbx_seq_one_letter_code
_entity_poly.pdbx_strand_id
1 'polypeptide(L)' 'MVSYKPLWRYCLEHDISKQQCREMCGISQNTWTKLNKGEEVSMAILNKICQALNLSYGDIIEYIPADENTCEEVN' A
#
# COMPACT_ATOMS: atom_id res chain seq x y z
N MET A 1 11.69 4.25 -0.50
CA MET A 1 10.55 4.14 0.41
C MET A 1 9.29 3.83 -0.38
N VAL A 2 8.38 3.16 0.25
CA VAL A 2 7.11 2.82 -0.39
C VAL A 2 6.00 3.72 0.16
N SER A 3 5.05 4.04 -0.69
CA SER A 3 3.87 4.80 -0.28
C SER A 3 2.63 4.03 -0.73
N TYR A 4 1.62 4.03 0.11
CA TYR A 4 0.34 3.40 -0.22
C TYR A 4 -0.72 4.44 -0.56
N LYS A 5 -0.30 5.66 -0.86
CA LYS A 5 -1.24 6.70 -1.24
C LYS A 5 -2.13 6.32 -2.41
N PRO A 6 -1.63 5.62 -3.44
CA PRO A 6 -2.53 5.19 -4.51
C PRO A 6 -3.66 4.32 -4.00
N LEU A 7 -3.36 3.42 -3.04
CA LEU A 7 -4.40 2.58 -2.45
C LEU A 7 -5.43 3.42 -1.71
N TRP A 8 -4.96 4.36 -0.89
CA TRP A 8 -5.89 5.22 -0.13
C TRP A 8 -6.73 6.08 -1.06
N ARG A 9 -6.13 6.55 -2.16
CA ARG A 9 -6.86 7.32 -3.15
C ARG A 9 -7.96 6.49 -3.79
N TYR A 10 -7.65 5.23 -4.11
CA TYR A 10 -8.63 4.31 -4.66
C TYR A 10 -9.81 4.13 -3.70
N CYS A 11 -9.51 3.91 -2.43
CA CYS A 11 -10.54 3.73 -1.43
C CYS A 11 -11.42 4.97 -1.33
N LEU A 12 -10.81 6.14 -1.35
CA LEU A 12 -11.54 7.39 -1.26
C LEU A 12 -12.47 7.57 -2.46
N GLU A 13 -11.97 7.27 -3.65
CA GLU A 13 -12.74 7.43 -4.88
C GLU A 13 -13.92 6.47 -4.95
N HIS A 14 -13.82 5.33 -4.30
CA HIS A 14 -14.87 4.31 -4.35
C HIS A 14 -15.67 4.25 -3.06
N ASP A 15 -15.53 5.24 -2.20
CA ASP A 15 -16.28 5.30 -0.94
C ASP A 15 -16.06 4.07 -0.08
N ILE A 16 -14.85 3.57 -0.05
CA ILE A 16 -14.47 2.43 0.76
C ILE A 16 -13.67 2.93 1.95
N SER A 17 -14.14 2.67 3.17
CA SER A 17 -13.37 3.03 4.34
C SER A 17 -12.15 2.13 4.45
N LYS A 18 -11.13 2.59 5.20
CA LYS A 18 -9.94 1.78 5.38
C LYS A 18 -10.26 0.46 6.04
N GLN A 19 -11.20 0.46 6.99
CA GLN A 19 -11.57 -0.78 7.65
C GLN A 19 -12.27 -1.72 6.68
N GLN A 20 -13.14 -1.21 5.84
CA GLN A 20 -13.77 -2.03 4.82
C GLN A 20 -12.76 -2.62 3.87
N CYS A 21 -11.78 -1.82 3.48
CA CYS A 21 -10.72 -2.29 2.60
C CYS A 21 -9.95 -3.43 3.24
N ARG A 22 -9.61 -3.28 4.53
CA ARG A 22 -8.90 -4.33 5.24
C ARG A 22 -9.70 -5.63 5.24
N GLU A 23 -11.00 -5.53 5.50
CA GLU A 23 -11.85 -6.70 5.54
C GLU A 23 -11.99 -7.35 4.17
N MET A 24 -12.12 -6.54 3.14
CA MET A 24 -12.22 -7.05 1.78
C MET A 24 -10.95 -7.80 1.37
N CYS A 25 -9.81 -7.30 1.81
CA CYS A 25 -8.54 -7.90 1.44
C CYS A 25 -8.12 -9.05 2.35
N GLY A 26 -8.81 -9.21 3.49
CA GLY A 26 -8.49 -10.28 4.41
C GLY A 26 -7.15 -10.12 5.09
N ILE A 27 -6.79 -8.90 5.46
CA ILE A 27 -5.48 -8.58 6.02
C ILE A 27 -5.59 -8.46 7.53
N SER A 28 -4.60 -9.01 8.24
CA SER A 28 -4.60 -8.94 9.69
C SER A 28 -4.41 -7.52 10.18
N GLN A 29 -4.84 -7.26 11.41
CA GLN A 29 -4.74 -5.94 11.99
C GLN A 29 -3.27 -5.48 12.07
N ASN A 30 -2.37 -6.38 12.43
CA ASN A 30 -0.96 -6.02 12.54
C ASN A 30 -0.39 -5.56 11.21
N THR A 31 -0.69 -6.30 10.15
CA THR A 31 -0.21 -5.93 8.82
C THR A 31 -0.86 -4.64 8.35
N TRP A 32 -2.14 -4.47 8.63
CA TRP A 32 -2.84 -3.27 8.25
C TRP A 32 -2.25 -2.05 8.92
N THR A 33 -1.84 -2.19 10.18
CA THR A 33 -1.18 -1.12 10.90
C THR A 33 0.11 -0.70 10.20
N LYS A 34 0.87 -1.68 9.70
CA LYS A 34 2.08 -1.38 8.95
C LYS A 34 1.77 -0.59 7.68
N LEU A 35 0.71 -0.98 6.97
CA LEU A 35 0.29 -0.25 5.79
C LEU A 35 -0.06 1.19 6.13
N ASN A 36 -0.77 1.40 7.22
CA ASN A 36 -1.15 2.75 7.62
C ASN A 36 0.05 3.61 7.98
N LYS A 37 1.11 2.98 8.45
CA LYS A 37 2.33 3.71 8.79
C LYS A 37 3.27 3.89 7.60
N GLY A 38 2.93 3.31 6.47
CA GLY A 38 3.79 3.40 5.29
C GLY A 38 4.97 2.44 5.33
N GLU A 39 4.90 1.42 6.17
CA GLU A 39 5.98 0.43 6.26
C GLU A 39 5.84 -0.61 5.16
N GLU A 40 6.96 -1.21 4.82
CA GLU A 40 6.97 -2.23 3.79
C GLU A 40 6.31 -3.51 4.28
N VAL A 41 5.59 -4.17 3.38
CA VAL A 41 4.96 -5.45 3.65
C VAL A 41 5.37 -6.43 2.57
N SER A 42 5.10 -7.70 2.80
CA SER A 42 5.53 -8.73 1.85
C SER A 42 4.71 -8.65 0.56
N MET A 43 5.26 -9.21 -0.49
CA MET A 43 4.55 -9.29 -1.77
C MET A 43 3.26 -10.09 -1.63
N ALA A 44 3.23 -11.08 -0.74
CA ALA A 44 2.02 -11.86 -0.53
C ALA A 44 0.87 -10.98 -0.08
N ILE A 45 1.15 -9.99 0.76
CA ILE A 45 0.13 -9.05 1.22
C ILE A 45 -0.33 -8.17 0.06
N LEU A 46 0.61 -7.69 -0.74
CA LEU A 46 0.26 -6.88 -1.91
C LEU A 46 -0.58 -7.68 -2.90
N ASN A 47 -0.27 -8.97 -3.06
CA ASN A 47 -1.05 -9.83 -3.92
C ASN A 47 -2.50 -9.93 -3.44
N LYS A 48 -2.69 -10.05 -2.13
CA LYS A 48 -4.04 -10.12 -1.58
C LYS A 48 -4.84 -8.86 -1.90
N ILE A 49 -4.20 -7.72 -1.77
CA ILE A 49 -4.87 -6.46 -2.04
C ILE A 49 -5.22 -6.35 -3.52
N CYS A 50 -4.28 -6.67 -4.38
CA CYS A 50 -4.51 -6.61 -5.82
C CYS A 50 -5.64 -7.54 -6.23
N GLN A 51 -5.65 -8.74 -5.68
CA GLN A 51 -6.68 -9.72 -6.01
C GLN A 51 -8.05 -9.28 -5.54
N ALA A 52 -8.13 -8.74 -4.32
CA ALA A 52 -9.40 -8.36 -3.73
C ALA A 52 -10.01 -7.16 -4.47
N LEU A 53 -9.18 -6.23 -4.89
CA LEU A 53 -9.65 -4.99 -5.51
C LEU A 53 -9.51 -5.01 -7.03
N ASN A 54 -8.93 -6.09 -7.57
CA ASN A 54 -8.71 -6.23 -9.01
C ASN A 54 -7.84 -5.09 -9.55
N LEU A 55 -6.74 -4.83 -8.85
CA LEU A 55 -5.81 -3.78 -9.21
C LEU A 55 -4.44 -4.37 -9.47
N SER A 56 -3.56 -3.58 -10.05
CA SER A 56 -2.17 -3.96 -10.21
C SER A 56 -1.34 -3.31 -9.12
N TYR A 57 -0.08 -3.73 -9.02
CA TYR A 57 0.80 -3.18 -7.99
C TYR A 57 0.92 -1.67 -8.08
N GLY A 58 1.05 -1.14 -9.29
CA GLY A 58 1.19 0.30 -9.47
C GLY A 58 -0.04 1.08 -9.07
N ASP A 59 -1.17 0.40 -8.93
CA ASP A 59 -2.40 1.05 -8.51
C ASP A 59 -2.52 1.16 -7.00
N ILE A 60 -1.67 0.46 -6.26
CA ILE A 60 -1.78 0.45 -4.80
C ILE A 60 -0.52 0.96 -4.11
N ILE A 61 0.63 0.93 -4.78
CA ILE A 61 1.87 1.41 -4.19
C ILE A 61 2.59 2.32 -5.17
N GLU A 62 3.46 3.14 -4.63
CA GLU A 62 4.35 3.95 -5.44
C GLU A 62 5.68 4.07 -4.74
N TYR A 63 6.73 4.25 -5.50
CA TYR A 63 8.04 4.44 -4.95
C TYR A 63 8.23 5.92 -4.63
N ILE A 64 8.67 6.20 -3.42
CA ILE A 64 9.01 7.56 -3.04
C ILE A 64 10.52 7.59 -2.87
N PRO A 65 11.22 8.39 -3.67
CA PRO A 65 12.66 8.51 -3.47
C PRO A 65 12.94 9.03 -2.07
N ALA A 66 13.96 8.49 -1.45
CA ALA A 66 14.46 9.08 -0.22
C ALA A 66 14.88 10.51 -0.56
N ASP A 67 15.21 11.31 0.46
CA ASP A 67 15.65 12.65 0.14
C ASP A 67 16.86 12.58 -0.78
N GLU A 68 17.21 13.71 -1.36
CA GLU A 68 18.17 13.73 -2.43
C GLU A 68 19.52 13.15 -2.05
N ASN A 69 19.93 13.39 -0.83
CA ASN A 69 21.22 12.88 -0.40
C ASN A 69 21.25 11.37 -0.37
N THR A 70 20.16 10.79 0.04
CA THR A 70 20.08 9.34 0.15
C THR A 70 20.07 8.69 -1.22
N CYS A 71 19.43 9.31 -2.17
CA CYS A 71 19.34 8.73 -3.50
C CYS A 71 20.71 8.49 -4.11
N GLU A 72 21.62 9.35 -3.84
CA GLU A 72 22.95 9.22 -4.42
C GLU A 72 23.72 8.05 -3.87
N GLU A 73 23.41 7.68 -2.67
CA GLU A 73 24.17 6.62 -2.03
C GLU A 73 23.80 5.25 -2.54
N VAL A 74 22.69 5.14 -3.17
CA VAL A 74 22.23 3.84 -3.61
C VAL A 74 23.09 3.25 -4.68
N ASN A 75 23.81 4.05 -5.37
CA ASN A 75 24.68 3.57 -6.45
C ASN A 75 25.98 2.97 -5.96
#